data_1fe7c0ff3a9741b12640fb3a7857be86
#
_entry.id   1fe7c0ff3a9741b12640fb3a7857be86
#
_cell.length_a   1.000
_cell.length_b   1.000
_cell.length_c   1.000
_cell.angle_alpha   90.00
_cell.angle_beta   90.00
_cell.angle_gamma   90.00
#
_symmetry.space_group_name_H-M   'P 1'
#
loop_
_entity.id
_entity.type
_entity.pdbx_description
1 polymer ?
#
loop_
_entity_poly.entity_id
_entity_poly.type
_entity_poly.pdbx_seq_one_letter_code
_entity_poly.pdbx_strand_id
1 'polypeptide(L)'
;LMESGVLTCRGFHCEVITDRTTPPQAPVRFHNLFFHVPTGNPGVTPTFPPGRSEFDEFRWWRPIDLISSWEANEIRLPPPIVTLARDLVEAIENEGDLQSACDALAANPPTGKHRFEYGPGVECVLIPTDTLPPATHTNCFILGERGGERVIVDPAAKDEEGFEELAFKIQEIYDDDSSIIATIFTHRHPDHIGDLQRISEIYQAPIWASSETLEAMTHSDSDRVLKEGDSFILDGPSGGISWDIIESPGHCPGQICLVGESGIVSADNCTLVGTILVPSGEGDMGAYISGLERIRDLRPKVLFPGHGPLIANPKRVLTEYIEHRKARHQKVLEAVKAGNSDISSIASAAYSDSPGAHPLLAQDQALSHLKELQRTGDVENDDSIYTEA
;
A
#
# COMPACT_ATOMS: atom_id res chain seq x y z
N LEU A 1 24.90 16.39 -3.95
CA LEU A 1 25.58 17.00 -5.12
C LEU A 1 26.90 17.63 -4.73
N MET A 2 27.01 18.40 -3.64
CA MET A 2 28.29 18.90 -3.10
C MET A 2 29.19 17.73 -2.67
N GLU A 3 28.66 16.75 -1.96
CA GLU A 3 29.40 15.55 -1.54
C GLU A 3 29.82 14.66 -2.72
N SER A 4 29.06 14.69 -3.82
CA SER A 4 29.38 13.93 -5.05
C SER A 4 30.46 14.59 -5.91
N GLY A 5 30.97 15.76 -5.53
CA GLY A 5 31.95 16.50 -6.31
C GLY A 5 31.42 17.16 -7.59
N VAL A 6 30.11 17.02 -7.88
CA VAL A 6 29.45 17.69 -9.02
C VAL A 6 29.32 19.18 -8.78
N LEU A 7 29.11 19.59 -7.51
CA LEU A 7 29.05 20.97 -7.09
C LEU A 7 30.28 21.32 -6.25
N THR A 8 31.03 22.33 -6.69
CA THR A 8 32.07 22.95 -5.86
C THR A 8 31.51 24.25 -5.26
N CYS A 9 31.91 24.61 -4.04
CA CYS A 9 31.37 25.75 -3.27
C CYS A 9 31.60 27.15 -3.91
N ARG A 10 32.04 27.21 -5.16
CA ARG A 10 32.25 28.50 -5.86
C ARG A 10 31.55 28.49 -7.21
N GLY A 11 30.52 29.33 -7.33
CA GLY A 11 29.95 29.72 -8.62
C GLY A 11 28.76 28.91 -9.13
N PHE A 12 28.13 28.09 -8.30
CA PHE A 12 26.87 27.46 -8.67
C PHE A 12 25.68 28.33 -8.28
N HIS A 13 24.83 28.58 -9.25
CA HIS A 13 23.46 29.03 -8.99
C HIS A 13 22.62 27.78 -8.76
N CYS A 14 21.98 27.70 -7.59
CA CYS A 14 21.13 26.60 -7.21
C CYS A 14 19.78 27.21 -6.84
N GLU A 15 18.77 26.92 -7.65
CA GLU A 15 17.43 27.47 -7.47
C GLU A 15 16.48 26.36 -7.04
N VAL A 16 15.67 26.62 -6.00
CA VAL A 16 14.59 25.70 -5.61
C VAL A 16 13.46 25.87 -6.60
N ILE A 17 13.12 24.81 -7.31
CA ILE A 17 12.02 24.82 -8.29
C ILE A 17 10.68 24.42 -7.66
N THR A 18 10.71 23.57 -6.65
CA THR A 18 9.52 23.12 -5.91
C THR A 18 9.91 22.36 -4.66
N ASP A 19 8.95 22.08 -3.79
CA ASP A 19 9.11 21.21 -2.63
C ASP A 19 7.96 20.19 -2.51
N ARG A 20 8.21 19.13 -1.77
CA ARG A 20 7.23 18.10 -1.44
C ARG A 20 7.43 17.60 -0.02
N THR A 21 6.38 17.57 0.76
CA THR A 21 6.41 17.03 2.12
C THR A 21 5.76 15.64 2.15
N THR A 22 6.45 14.69 2.76
CA THR A 22 5.90 13.33 2.95
C THR A 22 4.58 13.40 3.73
N PRO A 23 3.56 12.62 3.34
CA PRO A 23 2.27 12.59 4.00
C PRO A 23 2.35 12.28 5.50
N PRO A 24 1.36 12.70 6.32
CA PRO A 24 1.41 12.57 7.77
C PRO A 24 1.54 11.15 8.30
N GLN A 25 0.97 10.17 7.59
CA GLN A 25 0.95 8.75 7.98
C GLN A 25 2.25 8.00 7.68
N ALA A 26 3.20 8.61 6.97
CA ALA A 26 4.49 7.97 6.73
C ALA A 26 5.29 7.86 8.04
N PRO A 27 5.98 6.72 8.29
CA PRO A 27 6.73 6.49 9.52
C PRO A 27 7.89 7.47 9.71
N VAL A 28 8.39 8.02 8.60
CA VAL A 28 9.39 9.09 8.58
C VAL A 28 8.93 10.14 7.59
N ARG A 29 8.90 11.39 8.03
CA ARG A 29 8.49 12.52 7.20
C ARG A 29 9.70 13.30 6.73
N PHE A 30 9.71 13.59 5.44
CA PHE A 30 10.72 14.40 4.78
C PHE A 30 10.05 15.64 4.17
N HIS A 31 10.76 16.76 4.24
CA HIS A 31 10.49 17.91 3.42
C HIS A 31 11.56 17.95 2.33
N ASN A 32 11.21 17.50 1.12
CA ASN A 32 12.11 17.40 -0.01
C ASN A 32 12.11 18.71 -0.79
N LEU A 33 13.28 19.30 -0.96
CA LEU A 33 13.49 20.44 -1.84
C LEU A 33 14.11 19.95 -3.15
N PHE A 34 13.53 20.34 -4.26
CA PHE A 34 14.06 20.03 -5.61
C PHE A 34 14.73 21.28 -6.18
N PHE A 35 15.92 21.06 -6.73
CA PHE A 35 16.78 22.15 -7.18
C PHE A 35 17.08 22.01 -8.67
N HIS A 36 17.07 23.15 -9.38
CA HIS A 36 17.67 23.26 -10.69
C HIS A 36 19.11 23.77 -10.55
N VAL A 37 20.03 23.07 -11.21
CA VAL A 37 21.46 23.41 -11.19
C VAL A 37 22.02 23.32 -12.61
N PRO A 38 22.15 24.43 -13.35
CA PRO A 38 22.78 24.43 -14.65
C PRO A 38 24.25 24.02 -14.53
N THR A 39 24.63 22.90 -15.11
CA THR A 39 26.01 22.39 -15.02
C THR A 39 26.94 22.99 -16.09
N GLY A 40 26.38 23.57 -17.14
CA GLY A 40 27.13 24.12 -18.29
C GLY A 40 27.94 23.09 -19.08
N ASN A 41 27.95 21.83 -18.63
CA ASN A 41 28.68 20.73 -19.28
C ASN A 41 27.78 19.48 -19.34
N PRO A 42 27.30 19.09 -20.52
CA PRO A 42 26.42 17.95 -20.69
C PRO A 42 27.08 16.58 -20.40
N GLY A 43 28.38 16.52 -20.20
CA GLY A 43 29.14 15.30 -19.93
C GLY A 43 29.50 15.07 -18.46
N VAL A 44 28.95 15.83 -17.53
CA VAL A 44 29.24 15.67 -16.09
C VAL A 44 28.70 14.35 -15.59
N THR A 45 29.59 13.51 -15.05
CA THR A 45 29.24 12.26 -14.38
C THR A 45 29.32 12.47 -12.87
N PRO A 46 28.19 12.39 -12.14
CA PRO A 46 28.21 12.44 -10.68
C PRO A 46 28.99 11.28 -10.08
N THR A 47 29.74 11.54 -9.02
CA THR A 47 30.40 10.49 -8.23
C THR A 47 29.84 10.51 -6.81
N PHE A 48 29.67 9.33 -6.23
CA PHE A 48 29.13 9.19 -4.89
C PHE A 48 30.22 8.74 -3.93
N PRO A 49 30.29 9.35 -2.71
CA PRO A 49 31.24 8.91 -1.70
C PRO A 49 31.03 7.45 -1.31
N PRO A 50 32.05 6.61 -1.23
CA PRO A 50 31.92 5.21 -0.83
C PRO A 50 31.23 5.07 0.53
N GLY A 51 30.22 4.19 0.61
CA GLY A 51 29.54 3.83 1.86
C GLY A 51 28.59 4.89 2.44
N ARG A 52 28.31 5.98 1.72
CA ARG A 52 27.37 7.06 2.15
C ARG A 52 26.23 7.32 1.18
N SER A 53 26.09 6.53 0.13
CA SER A 53 25.07 6.73 -0.87
C SER A 53 23.87 5.83 -0.61
N GLU A 54 22.68 6.39 -0.69
CA GLU A 54 21.41 5.66 -0.81
C GLU A 54 21.22 5.12 -2.23
N PHE A 55 22.11 5.52 -3.15
CA PHE A 55 22.04 5.22 -4.57
C PHE A 55 23.19 4.29 -4.97
N ASP A 56 22.85 3.28 -5.72
CA ASP A 56 23.76 2.34 -6.35
C ASP A 56 23.94 2.61 -7.86
N GLU A 57 23.00 3.38 -8.44
CA GLU A 57 23.01 3.75 -9.85
C GLU A 57 22.49 5.18 -10.03
N PHE A 58 22.98 5.88 -11.07
CA PHE A 58 22.39 7.13 -11.54
C PHE A 58 22.33 7.14 -13.07
N ARG A 59 21.38 7.92 -13.60
CA ARG A 59 21.25 8.22 -15.04
C ARG A 59 20.83 9.66 -15.24
N TRP A 60 21.26 10.24 -16.37
CA TRP A 60 20.67 11.45 -16.89
C TRP A 60 19.41 11.09 -17.67
N TRP A 61 18.29 11.73 -17.32
CA TRP A 61 17.02 11.51 -17.97
C TRP A 61 16.46 12.82 -18.52
N ARG A 62 15.84 12.77 -19.69
CA ARG A 62 14.86 13.79 -20.03
C ARG A 62 13.59 13.49 -19.23
N PRO A 63 12.86 14.50 -18.70
CA PRO A 63 11.65 14.25 -17.92
C PRO A 63 10.65 13.34 -18.62
N ILE A 64 10.42 13.55 -19.93
CA ILE A 64 9.50 12.72 -20.71
C ILE A 64 9.96 11.25 -20.82
N ASP A 65 11.25 10.98 -21.01
CA ASP A 65 11.76 9.61 -21.09
C ASP A 65 11.67 8.90 -19.73
N LEU A 66 11.89 9.66 -18.64
CA LEU A 66 11.76 9.14 -17.28
C LEU A 66 10.32 8.70 -17.01
N ILE A 67 9.32 9.53 -17.36
CA ILE A 67 7.90 9.20 -17.21
C ILE A 67 7.53 8.02 -18.12
N SER A 68 7.96 8.01 -19.39
CA SER A 68 7.66 6.90 -20.31
C SER A 68 8.19 5.55 -19.81
N SER A 69 9.43 5.51 -19.29
CA SER A 69 9.99 4.27 -18.71
C SER A 69 9.26 3.86 -17.41
N TRP A 70 8.78 4.82 -16.63
CA TRP A 70 7.97 4.53 -15.45
C TRP A 70 6.59 3.99 -15.84
N GLU A 71 5.92 4.59 -16.81
CA GLU A 71 4.62 4.13 -17.34
C GLU A 71 4.72 2.74 -17.99
N ALA A 72 5.85 2.43 -18.60
CA ALA A 72 6.14 1.09 -19.13
C ALA A 72 6.53 0.06 -18.03
N ASN A 73 6.47 0.40 -16.73
CA ASN A 73 6.91 -0.46 -15.62
C ASN A 73 8.38 -0.93 -15.71
N GLU A 74 9.24 -0.24 -16.48
CA GLU A 74 10.66 -0.55 -16.60
C GLU A 74 11.47 -0.09 -15.38
N ILE A 75 11.04 1.02 -14.76
CA ILE A 75 11.69 1.61 -13.58
C ILE A 75 10.64 1.90 -12.49
N ARG A 76 11.11 2.03 -11.25
CA ARG A 76 10.29 2.44 -10.11
C ARG A 76 10.73 3.80 -9.61
N LEU A 77 9.77 4.68 -9.36
CA LEU A 77 10.00 6.02 -8.84
C LEU A 77 9.12 6.25 -7.61
N PRO A 78 9.62 6.92 -6.58
CA PRO A 78 8.76 7.37 -5.48
C PRO A 78 7.83 8.49 -5.98
N PRO A 79 6.61 8.59 -5.42
CA PRO A 79 5.59 9.55 -5.86
C PRO A 79 6.08 11.00 -6.02
N PRO A 80 6.93 11.58 -5.14
CA PRO A 80 7.43 12.93 -5.32
C PRO A 80 8.23 13.14 -6.61
N ILE A 81 8.93 12.10 -7.06
CA ILE A 81 9.72 12.16 -8.32
C ILE A 81 8.80 12.04 -9.53
N VAL A 82 7.78 11.16 -9.48
CA VAL A 82 6.78 11.05 -10.55
C VAL A 82 6.06 12.40 -10.74
N THR A 83 5.58 13.00 -9.66
CA THR A 83 4.91 14.31 -9.70
C THR A 83 5.83 15.39 -10.28
N LEU A 84 7.08 15.49 -9.79
CA LEU A 84 8.05 16.46 -10.31
C LEU A 84 8.31 16.25 -11.80
N ALA A 85 8.48 15.01 -12.24
CA ALA A 85 8.77 14.72 -13.65
C ALA A 85 7.58 15.10 -14.56
N ARG A 86 6.34 14.89 -14.10
CA ARG A 86 5.12 15.34 -14.82
C ARG A 86 5.02 16.87 -14.88
N ASP A 87 5.22 17.55 -13.74
CA ASP A 87 5.26 19.02 -13.68
C ASP A 87 6.31 19.58 -14.67
N LEU A 88 7.48 18.96 -14.75
CA LEU A 88 8.53 19.37 -15.68
C LEU A 88 8.17 19.09 -17.14
N VAL A 89 7.52 17.97 -17.45
CA VAL A 89 7.05 17.67 -18.82
C VAL A 89 6.07 18.75 -19.27
N GLU A 90 5.04 19.02 -18.47
CA GLU A 90 4.03 20.03 -18.76
C GLU A 90 4.64 21.43 -18.90
N ALA A 91 5.53 21.81 -17.96
CA ALA A 91 6.19 23.10 -18.02
C ALA A 91 7.09 23.26 -19.27
N ILE A 92 7.80 22.20 -19.67
CA ILE A 92 8.63 22.21 -20.91
C ILE A 92 7.76 22.35 -22.16
N GLU A 93 6.59 21.70 -22.19
CA GLU A 93 5.63 21.84 -23.30
C GLU A 93 5.11 23.26 -23.42
N ASN A 94 4.87 23.95 -22.30
CA ASN A 94 4.37 25.31 -22.26
C ASN A 94 5.46 26.37 -22.57
N GLU A 95 6.66 26.21 -22.03
CA GLU A 95 7.75 27.18 -22.08
C GLU A 95 8.76 26.94 -23.20
N GLY A 96 8.81 25.71 -23.74
CA GLY A 96 9.64 25.32 -24.86
C GLY A 96 11.03 24.77 -24.51
N ASP A 97 11.55 25.02 -23.31
CA ASP A 97 12.84 24.50 -22.86
C ASP A 97 12.91 24.27 -21.34
N LEU A 98 13.88 23.46 -20.89
CA LEU A 98 14.02 23.07 -19.48
C LEU A 98 14.36 24.24 -18.55
N GLN A 99 15.18 25.21 -18.99
CA GLN A 99 15.53 26.34 -18.14
C GLN A 99 14.30 27.19 -17.86
N SER A 100 13.59 27.58 -18.92
CA SER A 100 12.35 28.37 -18.82
C SER A 100 11.28 27.64 -17.99
N ALA A 101 11.15 26.31 -18.15
CA ALA A 101 10.26 25.48 -17.35
C ALA A 101 10.62 25.49 -15.85
N CYS A 102 11.89 25.39 -15.50
CA CYS A 102 12.36 25.46 -14.13
C CYS A 102 12.11 26.86 -13.52
N ASP A 103 12.36 27.92 -14.29
CA ASP A 103 12.10 29.30 -13.87
C ASP A 103 10.60 29.54 -13.62
N ALA A 104 9.73 29.00 -14.50
CA ALA A 104 8.28 29.07 -14.34
C ALA A 104 7.78 28.31 -13.09
N LEU A 105 8.27 27.10 -12.85
CA LEU A 105 7.95 26.31 -11.65
C LEU A 105 8.44 26.99 -10.36
N ALA A 106 9.65 27.60 -10.39
CA ALA A 106 10.17 28.34 -9.25
C ALA A 106 9.34 29.60 -8.94
N ALA A 107 8.86 30.30 -9.99
CA ALA A 107 8.02 31.48 -9.85
C ALA A 107 6.60 31.15 -9.36
N ASN A 108 6.04 30.02 -9.83
CA ASN A 108 4.69 29.57 -9.50
C ASN A 108 4.71 28.07 -9.15
N PRO A 109 5.24 27.68 -7.99
CA PRO A 109 5.30 26.28 -7.61
C PRO A 109 3.87 25.70 -7.51
N PRO A 110 3.66 24.48 -7.98
CA PRO A 110 2.37 23.81 -7.84
C PRO A 110 1.93 23.76 -6.38
N THR A 111 0.70 24.19 -6.13
CA THR A 111 0.10 24.23 -4.78
C THR A 111 -1.07 23.27 -4.68
N GLY A 112 -1.44 22.91 -3.46
CA GLY A 112 -2.57 22.02 -3.18
C GLY A 112 -2.18 20.58 -2.89
N LYS A 113 -3.17 19.68 -2.93
CA LYS A 113 -2.96 18.26 -2.67
C LYS A 113 -2.32 17.62 -3.90
N HIS A 114 -1.17 17.00 -3.70
CA HIS A 114 -0.51 16.26 -4.77
C HIS A 114 -1.10 14.86 -4.88
N ARG A 115 -1.24 14.37 -6.12
CA ARG A 115 -1.68 13.01 -6.38
C ARG A 115 -0.57 12.02 -6.04
N PHE A 116 -0.93 10.95 -5.31
CA PHE A 116 -0.02 9.88 -4.98
C PHE A 116 -0.19 8.73 -5.96
N GLU A 117 0.58 8.73 -7.05
CA GLU A 117 0.70 7.58 -7.95
C GLU A 117 1.82 6.67 -7.44
N TYR A 118 1.45 5.47 -7.04
CA TYR A 118 2.40 4.46 -6.54
C TYR A 118 2.91 3.52 -7.64
N GLY A 119 2.23 3.43 -8.75
CA GLY A 119 2.58 2.71 -9.95
C GLY A 119 1.70 3.16 -11.10
N PRO A 120 2.02 2.83 -12.36
CA PRO A 120 1.18 3.14 -13.50
C PRO A 120 -0.24 2.62 -13.30
N GLY A 121 -1.23 3.53 -13.38
CA GLY A 121 -2.62 3.21 -13.14
C GLY A 121 -2.96 2.82 -11.69
N VAL A 122 -2.14 3.21 -10.70
CA VAL A 122 -2.39 2.98 -9.27
C VAL A 122 -2.21 4.28 -8.50
N GLU A 123 -3.29 5.00 -8.27
CA GLU A 123 -3.32 6.15 -7.37
C GLU A 123 -3.79 5.72 -5.97
N CYS A 124 -3.46 6.51 -4.96
CA CYS A 124 -3.86 6.27 -3.58
C CYS A 124 -4.41 7.53 -2.94
N VAL A 125 -5.52 7.38 -2.22
CA VAL A 125 -6.06 8.36 -1.29
C VAL A 125 -5.96 7.80 0.11
N LEU A 126 -5.57 8.63 1.05
CA LEU A 126 -5.36 8.24 2.44
C LEU A 126 -6.60 8.64 3.22
N ILE A 127 -7.41 7.67 3.55
CA ILE A 127 -8.67 7.89 4.28
C ILE A 127 -8.41 7.67 5.77
N PRO A 128 -8.63 8.68 6.64
CA PRO A 128 -8.56 8.51 8.09
C PRO A 128 -9.56 7.44 8.56
N THR A 129 -9.09 6.50 9.37
CA THR A 129 -9.93 5.40 9.87
C THR A 129 -9.54 4.99 11.29
N ASP A 130 -10.50 4.39 11.99
CA ASP A 130 -10.31 3.80 13.32
C ASP A 130 -9.64 2.42 13.23
N THR A 131 -8.50 2.34 12.53
CA THR A 131 -7.72 1.11 12.40
C THR A 131 -6.76 0.91 13.58
N LEU A 132 -6.13 -0.26 13.68
CA LEU A 132 -5.22 -0.56 14.78
C LEU A 132 -3.89 0.21 14.66
N PRO A 133 -3.43 0.84 15.74
CA PRO A 133 -2.13 1.51 15.75
C PRO A 133 -0.97 0.55 15.38
N PRO A 134 0.06 1.02 14.67
CA PRO A 134 0.40 2.42 14.42
C PRO A 134 -0.28 3.05 13.19
N ALA A 135 -1.09 2.31 12.44
CA ALA A 135 -1.84 2.87 11.33
C ALA A 135 -2.92 3.84 11.83
N THR A 136 -3.24 4.84 11.02
CA THR A 136 -4.24 5.87 11.29
C THR A 136 -5.12 6.11 10.07
N HIS A 137 -4.81 5.46 8.95
CA HIS A 137 -5.49 5.62 7.68
C HIS A 137 -5.60 4.28 6.96
N THR A 138 -6.61 4.16 6.13
CA THR A 138 -6.71 3.11 5.12
C THR A 138 -6.30 3.68 3.77
N ASN A 139 -5.57 2.90 3.00
CA ASN A 139 -5.19 3.24 1.65
C ASN A 139 -6.35 2.90 0.71
N CYS A 140 -7.11 3.90 0.30
CA CYS A 140 -8.07 3.78 -0.78
C CYS A 140 -7.33 3.86 -2.10
N PHE A 141 -7.33 2.79 -2.89
CA PHE A 141 -6.67 2.78 -4.20
C PHE A 141 -7.65 3.12 -5.32
N ILE A 142 -7.18 3.92 -6.28
CA ILE A 142 -7.87 4.20 -7.53
C ILE A 142 -7.06 3.50 -8.63
N LEU A 143 -7.65 2.46 -9.22
CA LEU A 143 -7.01 1.67 -10.27
C LEU A 143 -7.54 2.08 -11.63
N GLY A 144 -6.67 2.08 -12.65
CA GLY A 144 -6.97 2.48 -14.02
C GLY A 144 -6.27 3.78 -14.44
N GLU A 145 -6.24 4.05 -15.73
CA GLU A 145 -5.65 5.27 -16.29
C GLU A 145 -6.60 6.47 -16.24
N ARG A 146 -6.05 7.67 -16.22
CA ARG A 146 -6.82 8.91 -16.39
C ARG A 146 -7.41 8.98 -17.78
N GLY A 147 -8.62 9.52 -17.86
CA GLY A 147 -9.39 9.56 -19.11
C GLY A 147 -9.93 8.18 -19.52
N GLY A 148 -9.88 7.19 -18.62
CA GLY A 148 -10.34 5.82 -18.84
C GLY A 148 -11.28 5.32 -17.76
N GLU A 149 -11.46 4.00 -17.74
CA GLU A 149 -12.22 3.32 -16.70
C GLU A 149 -11.42 3.22 -15.41
N ARG A 150 -12.07 3.54 -14.28
CA ARG A 150 -11.47 3.51 -12.94
C ARG A 150 -12.30 2.63 -12.01
N VAL A 151 -11.63 1.94 -11.12
CA VAL A 151 -12.28 1.32 -9.95
C VAL A 151 -11.70 1.90 -8.67
N ILE A 152 -12.56 2.02 -7.65
CA ILE A 152 -12.19 2.48 -6.32
C ILE A 152 -12.10 1.27 -5.42
N VAL A 153 -10.97 1.08 -4.75
CA VAL A 153 -10.74 -0.05 -3.85
C VAL A 153 -10.70 0.45 -2.41
N ASP A 154 -11.54 -0.10 -1.56
CA ASP A 154 -11.63 0.20 -0.12
C ASP A 154 -11.78 1.71 0.16
N PRO A 155 -12.90 2.36 -0.21
CA PRO A 155 -13.13 3.80 0.00
C PRO A 155 -13.12 4.22 1.47
N ALA A 156 -13.44 3.34 2.41
CA ALA A 156 -13.20 3.42 3.85
C ALA A 156 -13.78 4.63 4.61
N ALA A 157 -14.26 5.68 3.92
CA ALA A 157 -14.67 6.94 4.55
C ALA A 157 -15.82 6.74 5.56
N LYS A 158 -15.66 7.28 6.78
CA LYS A 158 -16.61 7.15 7.87
C LYS A 158 -16.85 8.46 8.62
N ASP A 159 -15.86 9.33 8.68
CA ASP A 159 -15.93 10.65 9.29
C ASP A 159 -15.85 11.77 8.26
N GLU A 160 -16.05 13.02 8.69
CA GLU A 160 -16.08 14.19 7.79
C GLU A 160 -14.77 14.34 7.01
N GLU A 161 -13.61 14.15 7.65
CA GLU A 161 -12.30 14.28 7.00
C GLU A 161 -12.14 13.22 5.91
N GLY A 162 -12.53 11.96 6.18
CA GLY A 162 -12.52 10.88 5.19
C GLY A 162 -13.45 11.13 4.02
N PHE A 163 -14.65 11.68 4.25
CA PHE A 163 -15.57 12.07 3.17
C PHE A 163 -15.05 13.22 2.34
N GLU A 164 -14.42 14.23 2.94
CA GLU A 164 -13.79 15.35 2.21
C GLU A 164 -12.65 14.85 1.33
N GLU A 165 -11.78 13.96 1.83
CA GLU A 165 -10.68 13.37 1.04
C GLU A 165 -11.22 12.53 -0.13
N LEU A 166 -12.22 11.70 0.12
CA LEU A 166 -12.85 10.87 -0.92
C LEU A 166 -13.56 11.74 -1.97
N ALA A 167 -14.37 12.70 -1.55
CA ALA A 167 -15.11 13.59 -2.46
C ALA A 167 -14.17 14.42 -3.34
N PHE A 168 -13.07 14.92 -2.75
CA PHE A 168 -12.05 15.62 -3.53
C PHE A 168 -11.46 14.73 -4.64
N LYS A 169 -11.12 13.47 -4.31
CA LYS A 169 -10.59 12.53 -5.30
C LYS A 169 -11.60 12.15 -6.37
N ILE A 170 -12.86 11.95 -5.99
CA ILE A 170 -13.94 11.65 -6.94
C ILE A 170 -14.12 12.81 -7.94
N GLN A 171 -14.06 14.05 -7.46
CA GLN A 171 -14.12 15.22 -8.35
C GLN A 171 -12.93 15.24 -9.33
N GLU A 172 -11.70 14.96 -8.86
CA GLU A 172 -10.52 14.84 -9.73
C GLU A 172 -10.69 13.76 -10.83
N ILE A 173 -11.35 12.62 -10.50
CA ILE A 173 -11.63 11.54 -11.45
C ILE A 173 -12.60 12.03 -12.54
N TYR A 174 -13.63 12.77 -12.16
CA TYR A 174 -14.59 13.34 -13.14
C TYR A 174 -13.99 14.47 -13.96
N ASP A 175 -13.11 15.30 -13.35
CA ASP A 175 -12.44 16.41 -14.03
C ASP A 175 -11.43 15.93 -15.10
N ASP A 176 -10.93 14.70 -15.00
CA ASP A 176 -10.02 14.09 -15.99
C ASP A 176 -10.74 13.19 -17.02
N ASP A 177 -12.08 13.35 -17.14
CA ASP A 177 -12.95 12.59 -18.06
C ASP A 177 -12.91 11.05 -17.82
N SER A 178 -12.52 10.59 -16.64
CA SER A 178 -12.58 9.18 -16.26
C SER A 178 -13.98 8.75 -15.84
N SER A 179 -14.27 7.45 -15.96
CA SER A 179 -15.51 6.85 -15.49
C SER A 179 -15.26 5.84 -14.36
N ILE A 180 -16.01 5.95 -13.28
CA ILE A 180 -15.96 4.97 -12.18
C ILE A 180 -16.90 3.82 -12.52
N ILE A 181 -16.35 2.62 -12.77
CA ILE A 181 -17.14 1.46 -13.21
C ILE A 181 -17.49 0.50 -12.07
N ALA A 182 -16.74 0.54 -10.96
CA ALA A 182 -17.03 -0.25 -9.77
C ALA A 182 -16.36 0.30 -8.52
N THR A 183 -16.89 -0.09 -7.35
CA THR A 183 -16.20 -0.06 -6.07
C THR A 183 -15.83 -1.49 -5.69
N ILE A 184 -14.55 -1.75 -5.42
CA ILE A 184 -14.08 -3.08 -5.00
C ILE A 184 -13.80 -3.03 -3.49
N PHE A 185 -14.31 -4.01 -2.75
CA PHE A 185 -13.93 -4.21 -1.36
C PHE A 185 -13.04 -5.44 -1.25
N THR A 186 -11.85 -5.25 -0.68
CA THR A 186 -10.90 -6.33 -0.47
C THR A 186 -11.38 -7.30 0.59
N HIS A 187 -12.05 -6.78 1.61
CA HIS A 187 -12.66 -7.56 2.69
C HIS A 187 -13.66 -6.73 3.50
N ARG A 188 -14.30 -7.36 4.48
CA ARG A 188 -15.49 -6.85 5.18
C ARG A 188 -15.22 -5.99 6.43
N HIS A 189 -13.98 -5.68 6.78
CA HIS A 189 -13.70 -4.91 7.98
C HIS A 189 -14.19 -3.45 7.87
N PRO A 190 -14.69 -2.87 8.97
CA PRO A 190 -15.32 -1.55 8.95
C PRO A 190 -14.38 -0.42 8.48
N ASP A 191 -13.09 -0.54 8.72
CA ASP A 191 -12.06 0.41 8.30
C ASP A 191 -11.66 0.30 6.81
N HIS A 192 -12.26 -0.65 6.07
CA HIS A 192 -12.20 -0.76 4.61
C HIS A 192 -13.54 -0.42 3.96
N ILE A 193 -14.65 -0.83 4.57
CA ILE A 193 -15.99 -0.56 4.04
C ILE A 193 -16.39 0.90 4.23
N GLY A 194 -16.18 1.47 5.42
CA GLY A 194 -16.66 2.80 5.78
C GLY A 194 -18.17 2.89 5.94
N ASP A 195 -18.72 4.09 5.76
CA ASP A 195 -20.18 4.34 5.72
C ASP A 195 -20.69 4.32 4.28
N LEU A 196 -21.15 3.16 3.82
CA LEU A 196 -21.63 2.94 2.46
C LEU A 196 -22.75 3.90 2.06
N GLN A 197 -23.64 4.26 2.98
CA GLN A 197 -24.74 5.15 2.67
C GLN A 197 -24.21 6.53 2.28
N ARG A 198 -23.33 7.10 3.09
CA ARG A 198 -22.74 8.42 2.82
C ARG A 198 -21.76 8.38 1.64
N ILE A 199 -21.02 7.30 1.45
CA ILE A 199 -20.16 7.10 0.27
C ILE A 199 -21.01 7.13 -1.00
N SER A 200 -22.20 6.52 -1.00
CA SER A 200 -23.14 6.53 -2.14
C SER A 200 -23.71 7.91 -2.48
N GLU A 201 -23.64 8.86 -1.55
CA GLU A 201 -24.02 10.27 -1.81
C GLU A 201 -22.91 11.04 -2.55
N ILE A 202 -21.65 10.57 -2.49
CA ILE A 202 -20.50 11.17 -3.20
C ILE A 202 -20.42 10.65 -4.64
N TYR A 203 -20.51 9.32 -4.82
CA TYR A 203 -20.54 8.66 -6.11
C TYR A 203 -21.31 7.34 -6.05
N GLN A 204 -21.76 6.87 -7.19
CA GLN A 204 -22.48 5.61 -7.30
C GLN A 204 -21.80 4.69 -8.30
N ALA A 205 -21.51 3.46 -7.90
CA ALA A 205 -20.96 2.43 -8.74
C ALA A 205 -21.36 1.04 -8.20
N PRO A 206 -21.43 0.00 -9.07
CA PRO A 206 -21.63 -1.38 -8.62
C PRO A 206 -20.55 -1.81 -7.63
N ILE A 207 -20.92 -2.62 -6.65
CA ILE A 207 -19.99 -3.19 -5.66
C ILE A 207 -19.46 -4.52 -6.18
N TRP A 208 -18.14 -4.70 -6.19
CA TRP A 208 -17.46 -5.93 -6.52
C TRP A 208 -16.69 -6.42 -5.30
N ALA A 209 -16.99 -7.60 -4.81
CA ALA A 209 -16.31 -8.18 -3.65
C ALA A 209 -16.51 -9.71 -3.62
N SER A 210 -15.83 -10.39 -2.69
CA SER A 210 -16.13 -11.80 -2.41
C SER A 210 -17.55 -11.98 -1.90
N SER A 211 -18.08 -13.23 -1.98
CA SER A 211 -19.41 -13.54 -1.43
C SER A 211 -19.52 -13.21 0.05
N GLU A 212 -18.49 -13.54 0.85
CA GLU A 212 -18.45 -13.32 2.28
C GLU A 212 -18.42 -11.82 2.64
N THR A 213 -17.80 -11.01 1.79
CA THR A 213 -17.79 -9.56 1.96
C THR A 213 -19.15 -8.96 1.58
N LEU A 214 -19.74 -9.37 0.46
CA LEU A 214 -21.08 -8.94 0.06
C LEU A 214 -22.16 -9.31 1.07
N GLU A 215 -22.10 -10.52 1.66
CA GLU A 215 -23.04 -10.95 2.71
C GLU A 215 -23.01 -10.06 3.96
N ALA A 216 -21.86 -9.42 4.25
CA ALA A 216 -21.71 -8.49 5.37
C ALA A 216 -22.22 -7.06 5.07
N MET A 217 -22.62 -6.81 3.83
CA MET A 217 -23.00 -5.48 3.32
C MET A 217 -24.41 -5.51 2.74
N THR A 218 -25.05 -4.33 2.64
CA THR A 218 -26.23 -4.18 1.81
C THR A 218 -25.79 -4.10 0.35
N HIS A 219 -26.22 -5.03 -0.50
CA HIS A 219 -25.85 -5.13 -1.91
C HIS A 219 -27.06 -5.12 -2.85
N SER A 220 -26.83 -4.95 -4.14
CA SER A 220 -27.83 -4.83 -5.20
C SER A 220 -27.62 -5.89 -6.30
N ASP A 221 -28.61 -6.02 -7.19
CA ASP A 221 -28.55 -6.95 -8.34
C ASP A 221 -27.45 -6.56 -9.38
N SER A 222 -26.94 -5.33 -9.33
CA SER A 222 -25.84 -4.87 -10.18
C SER A 222 -24.46 -5.20 -9.64
N ASP A 223 -24.35 -5.71 -8.41
CA ASP A 223 -23.10 -6.04 -7.76
C ASP A 223 -22.52 -7.36 -8.31
N ARG A 224 -21.19 -7.49 -8.22
CA ARG A 224 -20.49 -8.65 -8.78
C ARG A 224 -19.74 -9.41 -7.69
N VAL A 225 -19.98 -10.70 -7.60
CA VAL A 225 -19.14 -11.60 -6.80
C VAL A 225 -17.81 -11.82 -7.51
N LEU A 226 -16.72 -11.52 -6.81
CA LEU A 226 -15.35 -11.79 -7.21
C LEU A 226 -14.84 -13.06 -6.51
N LYS A 227 -14.15 -13.91 -7.24
CA LYS A 227 -13.58 -15.16 -6.73
C LYS A 227 -12.23 -15.45 -7.34
N GLU A 228 -11.56 -16.44 -6.80
CA GLU A 228 -10.28 -16.94 -7.31
C GLU A 228 -10.31 -17.17 -8.82
N GLY A 229 -9.33 -16.55 -9.52
CA GLY A 229 -9.15 -16.70 -10.97
C GLY A 229 -10.03 -15.79 -11.83
N ASP A 230 -10.92 -14.99 -11.24
CA ASP A 230 -11.59 -13.93 -11.98
C ASP A 230 -10.59 -12.85 -12.41
N SER A 231 -10.92 -12.14 -13.47
CA SER A 231 -10.17 -10.96 -13.93
C SER A 231 -11.10 -9.90 -14.49
N PHE A 232 -10.55 -8.69 -14.59
CA PHE A 232 -11.19 -7.56 -15.27
C PHE A 232 -10.12 -6.69 -15.94
N ILE A 233 -10.54 -5.97 -16.96
CA ILE A 233 -9.70 -5.03 -17.69
C ILE A 233 -10.33 -3.64 -17.51
N LEU A 234 -9.51 -2.65 -17.27
CA LEU A 234 -9.88 -1.24 -17.23
C LEU A 234 -9.38 -0.58 -18.50
N ASP A 235 -10.29 -0.20 -19.37
CA ASP A 235 -9.94 0.46 -20.62
C ASP A 235 -9.44 1.88 -20.35
N GLY A 236 -8.37 2.28 -21.05
CA GLY A 236 -7.74 3.59 -20.88
C GLY A 236 -7.06 4.08 -22.15
N PRO A 237 -6.59 5.35 -22.17
CA PRO A 237 -5.94 5.95 -23.33
C PRO A 237 -4.71 5.20 -23.86
N SER A 238 -3.96 4.54 -23.00
CA SER A 238 -2.77 3.76 -23.37
C SER A 238 -3.07 2.29 -23.65
N GLY A 239 -4.32 1.85 -23.49
CA GLY A 239 -4.78 0.48 -23.64
C GLY A 239 -5.44 -0.04 -22.35
N GLY A 240 -5.72 -1.35 -22.30
CA GLY A 240 -6.38 -1.94 -21.15
C GLY A 240 -5.38 -2.36 -20.05
N ILE A 241 -5.67 -2.04 -18.79
CA ILE A 241 -4.92 -2.54 -17.62
C ILE A 241 -5.70 -3.72 -17.03
N SER A 242 -5.06 -4.90 -17.01
CA SER A 242 -5.65 -6.12 -16.45
C SER A 242 -5.35 -6.28 -14.97
N TRP A 243 -6.36 -6.74 -14.22
CA TRP A 243 -6.27 -7.14 -12.84
C TRP A 243 -6.86 -8.53 -12.64
N ASP A 244 -6.11 -9.43 -12.01
CA ASP A 244 -6.54 -10.77 -11.65
C ASP A 244 -6.90 -10.82 -10.16
N ILE A 245 -7.92 -11.61 -9.81
CA ILE A 245 -8.35 -11.81 -8.43
C ILE A 245 -7.71 -13.07 -7.87
N ILE A 246 -7.12 -12.95 -6.69
CA ILE A 246 -6.71 -14.08 -5.88
C ILE A 246 -7.38 -13.99 -4.51
N GLU A 247 -7.92 -15.11 -4.05
CA GLU A 247 -8.40 -15.24 -2.68
C GLU A 247 -7.22 -15.34 -1.73
N SER A 248 -7.27 -14.59 -0.63
CA SER A 248 -6.24 -14.57 0.40
C SER A 248 -6.89 -14.56 1.80
N PRO A 249 -7.68 -15.60 2.12
CA PRO A 249 -8.28 -15.70 3.44
C PRO A 249 -7.22 -15.86 4.52
N GLY A 250 -7.59 -15.61 5.77
CA GLY A 250 -6.71 -15.81 6.92
C GLY A 250 -6.73 -14.64 7.87
N HIS A 251 -6.60 -13.41 7.40
CA HIS A 251 -6.92 -12.23 8.20
C HIS A 251 -8.42 -12.18 8.49
N CYS A 252 -9.24 -12.31 7.44
CA CYS A 252 -10.67 -12.56 7.58
C CYS A 252 -11.18 -13.42 6.41
N PRO A 253 -12.36 -14.09 6.56
CA PRO A 253 -12.99 -14.83 5.48
C PRO A 253 -13.32 -13.91 4.30
N GLY A 254 -13.11 -14.41 3.08
CA GLY A 254 -13.44 -13.69 1.86
C GLY A 254 -12.49 -12.55 1.49
N GLN A 255 -11.35 -12.38 2.19
CA GLN A 255 -10.36 -11.41 1.75
C GLN A 255 -9.79 -11.79 0.38
N ILE A 256 -9.70 -10.79 -0.51
CA ILE A 256 -9.11 -10.91 -1.85
C ILE A 256 -7.94 -9.95 -2.03
N CYS A 257 -7.07 -10.29 -2.96
CA CYS A 257 -6.03 -9.40 -3.48
C CYS A 257 -6.25 -9.17 -4.98
N LEU A 258 -5.77 -8.03 -5.49
CA LEU A 258 -5.81 -7.73 -6.91
C LEU A 258 -4.38 -7.73 -7.45
N VAL A 259 -4.12 -8.57 -8.45
CA VAL A 259 -2.79 -8.77 -9.04
C VAL A 259 -2.76 -8.09 -10.39
N GLY A 260 -1.92 -7.08 -10.53
CA GLY A 260 -1.68 -6.35 -11.77
C GLY A 260 -0.20 -6.25 -12.12
N GLU A 261 0.10 -5.72 -13.29
CA GLU A 261 1.49 -5.56 -13.74
C GLU A 261 2.30 -4.61 -12.85
N SER A 262 1.67 -3.55 -12.33
CA SER A 262 2.30 -2.58 -11.43
C SER A 262 2.60 -3.15 -10.04
N GLY A 263 1.87 -4.20 -9.62
CA GLY A 263 2.03 -4.82 -8.30
C GLY A 263 0.76 -5.50 -7.83
N ILE A 264 0.67 -5.76 -6.52
CA ILE A 264 -0.49 -6.41 -5.90
C ILE A 264 -1.11 -5.49 -4.87
N VAL A 265 -2.42 -5.22 -4.99
CA VAL A 265 -3.22 -4.68 -3.88
C VAL A 265 -3.40 -5.82 -2.90
N SER A 266 -2.66 -5.75 -1.79
CA SER A 266 -2.50 -6.89 -0.87
C SER A 266 -3.43 -6.84 0.33
N ALA A 267 -4.32 -5.86 0.42
CA ALA A 267 -5.22 -5.69 1.55
C ALA A 267 -4.46 -5.85 2.89
N ASP A 268 -5.07 -6.53 3.85
CA ASP A 268 -4.52 -6.79 5.17
C ASP A 268 -3.74 -8.12 5.26
N ASN A 269 -2.95 -8.41 4.22
CA ASN A 269 -1.96 -9.50 4.31
C ASN A 269 -0.67 -9.04 5.01
N CYS A 270 -0.22 -7.82 4.76
CA CYS A 270 0.98 -7.28 5.40
C CYS A 270 0.98 -5.75 5.39
N THR A 271 1.77 -5.16 6.28
CA THR A 271 2.07 -3.73 6.33
C THR A 271 3.58 -3.53 6.51
N LEU A 272 4.11 -2.38 6.13
CA LEU A 272 5.54 -2.08 6.31
C LEU A 272 5.86 -1.71 7.77
N VAL A 273 4.90 -1.16 8.50
CA VAL A 273 5.06 -0.70 9.89
C VAL A 273 4.02 -1.37 10.76
N GLY A 274 4.46 -2.04 11.81
CA GLY A 274 3.59 -2.83 12.67
C GLY A 274 3.39 -4.26 12.17
N THR A 275 2.24 -4.84 12.48
CA THR A 275 1.87 -6.20 12.08
C THR A 275 0.36 -6.28 11.89
N ILE A 276 -0.07 -7.11 10.98
CA ILE A 276 -1.50 -7.40 10.78
C ILE A 276 -2.00 -8.31 11.90
N LEU A 277 -3.18 -8.04 12.41
CA LEU A 277 -3.90 -8.92 13.32
C LEU A 277 -4.51 -10.09 12.53
N VAL A 278 -4.44 -11.30 13.06
CA VAL A 278 -5.22 -12.45 12.59
C VAL A 278 -6.21 -12.78 13.70
N PRO A 279 -7.44 -12.21 13.67
CA PRO A 279 -8.38 -12.30 14.77
C PRO A 279 -8.76 -13.75 15.06
N SER A 280 -8.69 -14.18 16.31
CA SER A 280 -9.03 -15.56 16.67
C SER A 280 -10.51 -15.90 16.45
N GLY A 281 -11.38 -14.88 16.37
CA GLY A 281 -12.83 -15.05 16.15
C GLY A 281 -13.21 -15.42 14.73
N GLU A 282 -12.46 -14.96 13.73
CA GLU A 282 -12.79 -15.14 12.32
C GLU A 282 -11.58 -15.46 11.44
N GLY A 283 -10.36 -15.16 11.91
CA GLY A 283 -9.13 -15.43 11.16
C GLY A 283 -8.72 -16.90 11.20
N ASP A 284 -7.83 -17.26 10.27
CA ASP A 284 -7.21 -18.59 10.15
C ASP A 284 -5.70 -18.39 9.96
N MET A 285 -4.90 -18.78 10.96
CA MET A 285 -3.45 -18.57 10.95
C MET A 285 -2.74 -19.40 9.89
N GLY A 286 -3.22 -20.62 9.63
CA GLY A 286 -2.67 -21.50 8.60
C GLY A 286 -2.91 -20.95 7.21
N ALA A 287 -4.16 -20.55 6.93
CA ALA A 287 -4.54 -19.92 5.66
C ALA A 287 -3.77 -18.60 5.45
N TYR A 288 -3.62 -17.79 6.52
CA TYR A 288 -2.88 -16.52 6.47
C TYR A 288 -1.40 -16.73 6.06
N ILE A 289 -0.70 -17.67 6.71
CA ILE A 289 0.70 -17.97 6.37
C ILE A 289 0.80 -18.49 4.93
N SER A 290 -0.11 -19.38 4.53
CA SER A 290 -0.15 -19.91 3.16
C SER A 290 -0.43 -18.80 2.12
N GLY A 291 -1.30 -17.84 2.45
CA GLY A 291 -1.57 -16.66 1.63
C GLY A 291 -0.32 -15.78 1.43
N LEU A 292 0.42 -15.52 2.51
CA LEU A 292 1.69 -14.77 2.43
C LEU A 292 2.74 -15.49 1.58
N GLU A 293 2.87 -16.81 1.71
CA GLU A 293 3.77 -17.64 0.89
C GLU A 293 3.39 -17.56 -0.58
N ARG A 294 2.10 -17.67 -0.89
CA ARG A 294 1.57 -17.56 -2.24
C ARG A 294 1.85 -16.18 -2.85
N ILE A 295 1.56 -15.09 -2.14
CA ILE A 295 1.83 -13.74 -2.62
C ILE A 295 3.33 -13.53 -2.86
N ARG A 296 4.20 -14.02 -1.97
CA ARG A 296 5.66 -13.98 -2.16
C ARG A 296 6.10 -14.71 -3.42
N ASP A 297 5.51 -15.87 -3.69
CA ASP A 297 5.90 -16.74 -4.82
C ASP A 297 5.42 -16.20 -6.18
N LEU A 298 4.43 -15.32 -6.20
CA LEU A 298 4.05 -14.51 -7.37
C LEU A 298 5.13 -13.47 -7.74
N ARG A 299 6.09 -13.19 -6.86
CA ARG A 299 7.21 -12.25 -7.07
C ARG A 299 6.76 -10.84 -7.48
N PRO A 300 5.81 -10.23 -6.75
CA PRO A 300 5.33 -8.90 -7.11
C PRO A 300 6.47 -7.87 -7.10
N LYS A 301 6.36 -6.89 -7.99
CA LYS A 301 7.29 -5.75 -8.04
C LYS A 301 7.11 -4.85 -6.81
N VAL A 302 5.85 -4.62 -6.42
CA VAL A 302 5.42 -3.77 -5.30
C VAL A 302 4.19 -4.40 -4.66
N LEU A 303 4.00 -4.20 -3.34
CA LEU A 303 2.70 -4.42 -2.70
C LEU A 303 2.10 -3.07 -2.31
N PHE A 304 0.80 -2.98 -2.52
CA PHE A 304 -0.07 -1.89 -2.14
C PHE A 304 -0.94 -2.38 -0.96
N PRO A 305 -0.47 -2.21 0.30
CA PRO A 305 -1.17 -2.74 1.48
C PRO A 305 -2.39 -1.90 1.83
N GLY A 306 -3.32 -2.47 2.59
CA GLY A 306 -4.49 -1.76 3.12
C GLY A 306 -4.10 -0.59 4.03
N HIS A 307 -2.99 -0.70 4.73
CA HIS A 307 -2.51 0.32 5.66
C HIS A 307 -1.02 0.62 5.52
N GLY A 308 -0.65 1.89 5.76
CA GLY A 308 0.74 2.34 5.79
C GLY A 308 1.39 2.47 4.42
N PRO A 309 2.73 2.61 4.37
CA PRO A 309 3.44 2.84 3.11
C PRO A 309 3.44 1.63 2.17
N LEU A 310 3.56 1.91 0.86
CA LEU A 310 3.80 0.86 -0.14
C LEU A 310 5.05 0.03 0.20
N ILE A 311 5.05 -1.22 -0.22
CA ILE A 311 6.15 -2.16 0.05
C ILE A 311 6.96 -2.35 -1.24
N ALA A 312 8.08 -1.64 -1.33
CA ALA A 312 8.96 -1.67 -2.52
C ALA A 312 9.88 -2.90 -2.56
N ASN A 313 10.01 -3.64 -1.47
CA ASN A 313 10.74 -4.92 -1.41
C ASN A 313 9.84 -6.04 -0.87
N PRO A 314 8.85 -6.50 -1.66
CA PRO A 314 7.87 -7.50 -1.23
C PRO A 314 8.49 -8.79 -0.72
N LYS A 315 9.50 -9.31 -1.44
CA LYS A 315 10.14 -10.58 -1.07
C LYS A 315 10.71 -10.54 0.36
N ARG A 316 11.39 -9.45 0.72
CA ARG A 316 11.97 -9.29 2.07
C ARG A 316 10.87 -9.22 3.11
N VAL A 317 9.90 -8.32 2.94
CA VAL A 317 8.83 -8.07 3.92
C VAL A 317 7.98 -9.33 4.13
N LEU A 318 7.53 -9.98 3.06
CA LEU A 318 6.75 -11.22 3.15
C LEU A 318 7.53 -12.36 3.83
N THR A 319 8.85 -12.49 3.53
CA THR A 319 9.67 -13.48 4.19
C THR A 319 9.78 -13.21 5.70
N GLU A 320 10.04 -11.95 6.09
CA GLU A 320 10.09 -11.54 7.50
C GLU A 320 8.75 -11.80 8.21
N TYR A 321 7.61 -11.53 7.56
CA TYR A 321 6.27 -11.84 8.10
C TYR A 321 6.08 -13.34 8.32
N ILE A 322 6.37 -14.16 7.30
CA ILE A 322 6.23 -15.62 7.37
C ILE A 322 7.10 -16.19 8.49
N GLU A 323 8.37 -15.79 8.55
CA GLU A 323 9.30 -16.24 9.58
C GLU A 323 8.85 -15.81 10.99
N HIS A 324 8.39 -14.56 11.14
CA HIS A 324 7.85 -14.06 12.39
C HIS A 324 6.63 -14.87 12.86
N ARG A 325 5.68 -15.16 11.95
CA ARG A 325 4.48 -15.96 12.27
C ARG A 325 4.84 -17.39 12.65
N LYS A 326 5.73 -18.04 11.90
CA LYS A 326 6.21 -19.40 12.21
C LYS A 326 6.97 -19.44 13.53
N ALA A 327 7.82 -18.47 13.81
CA ALA A 327 8.51 -18.38 15.09
C ALA A 327 7.54 -18.18 16.27
N ARG A 328 6.51 -17.34 16.11
CA ARG A 328 5.46 -17.15 17.12
C ARG A 328 4.65 -18.42 17.34
N HIS A 329 4.29 -19.10 16.25
CA HIS A 329 3.60 -20.40 16.29
C HIS A 329 4.37 -21.42 17.12
N GLN A 330 5.68 -21.53 16.89
CA GLN A 330 6.56 -22.41 17.65
C GLN A 330 6.61 -22.02 19.14
N LYS A 331 6.68 -20.72 19.48
CA LYS A 331 6.67 -20.27 20.88
C LYS A 331 5.38 -20.58 21.60
N VAL A 332 4.23 -20.52 20.91
CA VAL A 332 2.93 -20.91 21.49
C VAL A 332 2.95 -22.41 21.80
N LEU A 333 3.42 -23.25 20.88
CA LEU A 333 3.56 -24.69 21.10
C LEU A 333 4.52 -24.99 22.28
N GLU A 334 5.67 -24.33 22.33
CA GLU A 334 6.63 -24.48 23.42
C GLU A 334 6.06 -24.06 24.78
N ALA A 335 5.22 -23.02 24.82
CA ALA A 335 4.53 -22.60 26.03
C ALA A 335 3.58 -23.71 26.54
N VAL A 336 2.83 -24.36 25.65
CA VAL A 336 1.97 -25.51 26.00
C VAL A 336 2.83 -26.67 26.52
N LYS A 337 3.89 -27.04 25.81
CA LYS A 337 4.82 -28.10 26.21
C LYS A 337 5.50 -27.86 27.55
N ALA A 338 5.69 -26.58 27.92
CA ALA A 338 6.21 -26.18 29.23
C ALA A 338 5.18 -26.26 30.36
N GLY A 339 3.94 -26.72 30.08
CA GLY A 339 2.86 -26.90 31.06
C GLY A 339 1.95 -25.70 31.26
N ASN A 340 2.07 -24.65 30.46
CA ASN A 340 1.06 -23.59 30.44
C ASN A 340 -0.19 -24.13 29.75
N SER A 341 -1.36 -24.02 30.38
CA SER A 341 -2.56 -24.69 29.92
C SER A 341 -3.75 -23.75 29.70
N ASP A 342 -3.73 -22.54 30.21
CA ASP A 342 -4.72 -21.51 29.95
C ASP A 342 -4.19 -20.43 29.00
N ILE A 343 -5.09 -19.73 28.30
CA ILE A 343 -4.73 -18.75 27.27
C ILE A 343 -3.85 -17.61 27.81
N SER A 344 -4.06 -17.19 29.06
CA SER A 344 -3.31 -16.09 29.66
C SER A 344 -1.85 -16.48 29.93
N SER A 345 -1.63 -17.67 30.52
CA SER A 345 -0.29 -18.21 30.81
C SER A 345 0.46 -18.52 29.50
N ILE A 346 -0.21 -19.14 28.53
CA ILE A 346 0.37 -19.43 27.20
C ILE A 346 0.78 -18.14 26.49
N ALA A 347 -0.12 -17.14 26.43
CA ALA A 347 0.20 -15.86 25.80
C ALA A 347 1.34 -15.13 26.50
N SER A 348 1.34 -15.11 27.86
CA SER A 348 2.41 -14.50 28.65
C SER A 348 3.78 -15.13 28.36
N ALA A 349 3.84 -16.47 28.27
CA ALA A 349 5.06 -17.19 27.95
C ALA A 349 5.50 -16.96 26.49
N ALA A 350 4.58 -17.12 25.54
CA ALA A 350 4.85 -17.01 24.10
C ALA A 350 5.23 -15.59 23.66
N TYR A 351 4.82 -14.54 24.39
CA TYR A 351 5.09 -13.12 24.10
C TYR A 351 6.07 -12.46 25.08
N SER A 352 6.79 -13.26 25.87
CA SER A 352 7.77 -12.76 26.86
C SER A 352 8.90 -11.92 26.24
N ASP A 353 9.19 -12.10 24.97
CA ASP A 353 10.13 -11.32 24.16
C ASP A 353 9.56 -10.02 23.59
N SER A 354 8.29 -9.76 23.81
CA SER A 354 7.56 -8.59 23.29
C SER A 354 6.87 -7.82 24.42
N PRO A 355 7.62 -7.21 25.34
CA PRO A 355 7.07 -6.62 26.57
C PRO A 355 6.13 -5.44 26.33
N GLY A 356 6.14 -4.86 25.12
CA GLY A 356 5.22 -3.80 24.69
C GLY A 356 3.92 -4.31 24.07
N ALA A 357 3.74 -5.64 23.91
CA ALA A 357 2.52 -6.17 23.35
C ALA A 357 1.33 -5.96 24.31
N HIS A 358 0.20 -5.47 23.77
CA HIS A 358 -1.00 -5.33 24.56
C HIS A 358 -1.52 -6.72 24.99
N PRO A 359 -1.76 -6.99 26.28
CA PRO A 359 -2.08 -8.33 26.78
C PRO A 359 -3.26 -9.00 26.08
N LEU A 360 -4.34 -8.27 25.82
CA LEU A 360 -5.52 -8.82 25.15
C LEU A 360 -5.24 -9.19 23.69
N LEU A 361 -4.44 -8.38 22.97
CA LEU A 361 -4.04 -8.70 21.60
C LEU A 361 -3.08 -9.89 21.58
N ALA A 362 -2.18 -10.02 22.55
CA ALA A 362 -1.31 -11.17 22.69
C ALA A 362 -2.10 -12.46 22.95
N GLN A 363 -3.15 -12.40 23.79
CA GLN A 363 -4.04 -13.54 24.05
C GLN A 363 -4.83 -13.93 22.79
N ASP A 364 -5.41 -12.95 22.09
CA ASP A 364 -6.15 -13.21 20.86
C ASP A 364 -5.25 -13.84 19.78
N GLN A 365 -4.03 -13.31 19.59
CA GLN A 365 -3.08 -13.89 18.64
C GLN A 365 -2.57 -15.28 19.09
N ALA A 366 -2.35 -15.51 20.39
CA ALA A 366 -2.00 -16.83 20.89
C ALA A 366 -3.14 -17.83 20.63
N LEU A 367 -4.39 -17.41 20.82
CA LEU A 367 -5.56 -18.24 20.53
C LEU A 367 -5.68 -18.57 19.03
N SER A 368 -5.38 -17.62 18.15
CA SER A 368 -5.33 -17.87 16.71
C SER A 368 -4.28 -18.93 16.34
N HIS A 369 -3.08 -18.88 16.94
CA HIS A 369 -2.07 -19.92 16.78
C HIS A 369 -2.48 -21.26 17.39
N LEU A 370 -3.12 -21.28 18.57
CA LEU A 370 -3.62 -22.50 19.21
C LEU A 370 -4.66 -23.24 18.37
N LYS A 371 -5.57 -22.50 17.75
CA LYS A 371 -6.57 -23.08 16.82
C LYS A 371 -5.88 -23.80 15.66
N GLU A 372 -4.82 -23.23 15.11
CA GLU A 372 -4.05 -23.89 14.07
C GLU A 372 -3.29 -25.11 14.59
N LEU A 373 -2.66 -25.04 15.78
CA LEU A 373 -2.01 -26.19 16.42
C LEU A 373 -2.99 -27.34 16.74
N GLN A 374 -4.23 -27.01 17.10
CA GLN A 374 -5.29 -28.01 17.26
C GLN A 374 -5.66 -28.64 15.91
N ARG A 375 -5.78 -27.86 14.86
CA ARG A 375 -6.09 -28.34 13.51
C ARG A 375 -5.01 -29.27 12.96
N THR A 376 -3.74 -29.00 13.29
CA THR A 376 -2.60 -29.86 12.89
C THR A 376 -2.39 -31.05 13.80
N GLY A 377 -3.04 -31.09 14.97
CA GLY A 377 -2.92 -32.19 15.93
C GLY A 377 -1.72 -32.10 16.84
N ASP A 378 -1.13 -30.91 17.00
CA ASP A 378 0.01 -30.68 17.89
C ASP A 378 -0.43 -30.33 19.33
N VAL A 379 -1.67 -29.86 19.47
CA VAL A 379 -2.26 -29.45 20.76
C VAL A 379 -3.70 -29.96 20.84
N GLU A 380 -4.08 -30.47 22.00
CA GLU A 380 -5.46 -30.78 22.36
C GLU A 380 -6.06 -29.68 23.24
N ASN A 381 -7.39 -29.53 23.19
CA ASN A 381 -8.13 -28.59 24.02
C ASN A 381 -9.32 -29.30 24.67
N ASP A 382 -9.34 -29.32 25.98
CA ASP A 382 -10.48 -29.80 26.78
C ASP A 382 -10.93 -28.66 27.70
N ASP A 383 -12.13 -28.13 27.45
CA ASP A 383 -12.78 -27.04 28.20
C ASP A 383 -11.85 -25.82 28.47
N SER A 384 -11.16 -25.36 27.42
CA SER A 384 -10.19 -24.24 27.46
C SER A 384 -8.86 -24.57 28.18
N ILE A 385 -8.57 -25.85 28.41
CA ILE A 385 -7.28 -26.32 28.88
C ILE A 385 -6.54 -26.92 27.68
N TYR A 386 -5.39 -26.36 27.37
CA TYR A 386 -4.54 -26.78 26.25
C TYR A 386 -3.42 -27.69 26.73
N THR A 387 -3.22 -28.81 26.05
CA THR A 387 -2.17 -29.77 26.31
C THR A 387 -1.48 -30.19 25.01
N GLU A 388 -0.24 -30.70 25.12
CA GLU A 388 0.43 -31.36 23.99
C GLU A 388 -0.35 -32.59 23.58
N ALA A 389 -0.59 -32.78 22.29
CA ALA A 389 -1.33 -33.91 21.74
C ALA A 389 -0.51 -35.24 21.74
#